data_92b8f35609c562e7a4cd1981caeab674
#
_entry.id   92b8f35609c562e7a4cd1981caeab674
#
_cell.length_a   1.000
_cell.length_b   1.000
_cell.length_c   1.000
_cell.angle_alpha   90.00
_cell.angle_beta   90.00
_cell.angle_gamma   90.00
#
_symmetry.space_group_name_H-M   'P 1'
#
loop_
_entity.id
_entity.type
_entity.pdbx_description
1 polymer ?
#
loop_
_entity_poly.entity_id
_entity_poly.type
_entity_poly.pdbx_seq_one_letter_code
_entity_poly.pdbx_strand_id
1 'polypeptide(L)'
;MSSPFPSIYEEFIYKSRYARWLEDQGRREDWDETVTRLVDYYGKHTKWVGSNGEWEEVRSAIYNLEVMPSMRALMTAGETLDRCHVPAYNCAYLPVDSLRSFDETMYILMCGTGVGFSVETQYVEQLPRISEQFEDTDTVIRVRDSKEGWAKAFRELLSLLTAGQVPKWDTSKVRPAGARLKTFGGRASGPEPLEDLFRFSINLFRSAAGRRLSTLECHDLLCKIADIVVVGGVRRSAMISLFDCTDQRMGTSKSGAWWEADGHRRLANNSAVYRNRRPDPGFFLQKWKELYDSKSGEPGLFSRYACQAIAARSGRRDANFEFGTNPCSEIILRPFQFCNLTEVVVRSDDTLESLKRKVRVAAILGTIQSSFTDFKYLRKIWKDTCNEERLLGVSLTGICDNLSVLTDENLTALKHEVINTNVEWADRLGINPSVATTCVKPSGTVSQLVNSASGLHTR
;
A
#
# COMPACT_ATOMS: atom_id res chain seq x y z
N MET A 1 -11.81 33.32 -1.82
CA MET A 1 -11.88 32.70 -0.48
C MET A 1 -10.45 32.65 0.08
N SER A 2 -10.25 32.90 1.37
CA SER A 2 -8.94 32.75 2.01
C SER A 2 -8.52 31.26 1.96
N SER A 3 -7.24 31.00 1.74
CA SER A 3 -6.69 29.64 1.77
C SER A 3 -7.00 28.98 3.13
N PRO A 4 -7.47 27.72 3.20
CA PRO A 4 -7.72 27.04 4.47
C PRO A 4 -6.43 26.60 5.17
N PHE A 5 -5.29 26.73 4.50
CA PHE A 5 -4.00 26.34 5.06
C PHE A 5 -3.50 27.37 6.08
N PRO A 6 -2.99 26.88 7.24
CA PRO A 6 -2.50 27.76 8.30
C PRO A 6 -1.31 28.63 7.88
N SER A 7 -0.46 28.14 6.97
CA SER A 7 0.69 28.90 6.45
C SER A 7 1.04 28.52 5.02
N ILE A 8 2.02 29.24 4.45
CA ILE A 8 2.59 28.95 3.12
C ILE A 8 3.23 27.55 3.09
N TYR A 9 3.69 27.01 4.21
CA TYR A 9 4.31 25.69 4.26
C TYR A 9 3.29 24.58 3.96
N GLU A 10 2.14 24.59 4.61
CA GLU A 10 1.08 23.62 4.35
C GLU A 10 0.53 23.72 2.92
N GLU A 11 0.38 24.95 2.42
CA GLU A 11 0.01 25.17 1.01
C GLU A 11 1.06 24.61 0.05
N PHE A 12 2.35 24.79 0.33
CA PHE A 12 3.44 24.20 -0.45
C PHE A 12 3.39 22.66 -0.41
N ILE A 13 3.15 22.05 0.75
CA ILE A 13 2.97 20.60 0.87
C ILE A 13 1.80 20.14 0.00
N TYR A 14 0.66 20.83 0.05
CA TYR A 14 -0.48 20.52 -0.79
C TYR A 14 -0.13 20.62 -2.28
N LYS A 15 0.35 21.78 -2.73
CA LYS A 15 0.67 22.05 -4.14
C LYS A 15 1.72 21.09 -4.69
N SER A 16 2.74 20.76 -3.90
CA SER A 16 3.84 19.89 -4.35
C SER A 16 3.50 18.39 -4.36
N ARG A 17 2.58 17.93 -3.50
CA ARG A 17 2.33 16.49 -3.26
C ARG A 17 0.98 16.00 -3.77
N TYR A 18 -0.07 16.85 -3.74
CA TYR A 18 -1.45 16.41 -3.90
C TYR A 18 -2.20 17.08 -5.04
N ALA A 19 -1.90 18.34 -5.33
CA ALA A 19 -2.56 19.09 -6.39
C ALA A 19 -2.23 18.55 -7.78
N ARG A 20 -3.23 18.28 -8.59
CA ARG A 20 -3.07 17.90 -9.99
C ARG A 20 -2.60 19.08 -10.83
N TRP A 21 -1.94 18.77 -11.92
CA TRP A 21 -1.63 19.74 -12.94
C TRP A 21 -2.80 19.84 -13.94
N LEU A 22 -3.30 21.04 -14.16
CA LEU A 22 -4.34 21.36 -15.13
C LEU A 22 -3.66 21.87 -16.41
N GLU A 23 -3.60 21.00 -17.44
CA GLU A 23 -2.88 21.29 -18.69
C GLU A 23 -3.46 22.52 -19.40
N ASP A 24 -4.81 22.64 -19.46
CA ASP A 24 -5.50 23.72 -20.14
C ASP A 24 -5.32 25.09 -19.48
N GLN A 25 -4.96 25.09 -18.19
CA GLN A 25 -4.80 26.31 -17.39
C GLN A 25 -3.33 26.61 -17.06
N GLY A 26 -2.40 25.70 -17.35
CA GLY A 26 -0.98 25.86 -17.05
C GLY A 26 -0.66 26.01 -15.56
N ARG A 27 -1.52 25.51 -14.66
CA ARG A 27 -1.37 25.60 -13.21
C ARG A 27 -1.73 24.29 -12.51
N ARG A 28 -1.47 24.21 -11.21
CA ARG A 28 -2.00 23.15 -10.36
C ARG A 28 -3.39 23.52 -9.82
N GLU A 29 -4.17 22.48 -9.50
CA GLU A 29 -5.46 22.62 -8.79
C GLU A 29 -5.31 23.46 -7.52
N ASP A 30 -6.35 24.20 -7.18
CA ASP A 30 -6.55 24.76 -5.86
C ASP A 30 -7.22 23.74 -4.92
N TRP A 31 -7.18 24.02 -3.61
CA TRP A 31 -7.69 23.08 -2.61
C TRP A 31 -9.19 22.81 -2.81
N ASP A 32 -9.96 23.84 -3.07
CA ASP A 32 -11.38 23.72 -3.36
C ASP A 32 -11.67 22.82 -4.57
N GLU A 33 -10.91 22.99 -5.64
CA GLU A 33 -11.02 22.15 -6.84
C GLU A 33 -10.71 20.68 -6.54
N THR A 34 -9.68 20.43 -5.71
CA THR A 34 -9.31 19.08 -5.30
C THR A 34 -10.39 18.43 -4.44
N VAL A 35 -10.94 19.15 -3.46
CA VAL A 35 -12.03 18.67 -2.59
C VAL A 35 -13.29 18.40 -3.40
N THR A 36 -13.68 19.35 -4.25
CA THR A 36 -14.85 19.20 -5.13
C THR A 36 -14.72 17.98 -6.03
N ARG A 37 -13.58 17.80 -6.69
CA ARG A 37 -13.32 16.64 -7.55
C ARG A 37 -13.44 15.31 -6.81
N LEU A 38 -12.96 15.22 -5.57
CA LEU A 38 -13.08 14.02 -4.75
C LEU A 38 -14.53 13.74 -4.36
N VAL A 39 -15.22 14.75 -3.83
CA VAL A 39 -16.62 14.63 -3.37
C VAL A 39 -17.53 14.27 -4.54
N ASP A 40 -17.37 14.93 -5.68
CA ASP A 40 -18.11 14.62 -6.91
C ASP A 40 -17.86 13.20 -7.39
N TYR A 41 -16.62 12.73 -7.32
CA TYR A 41 -16.29 11.34 -7.69
C TYR A 41 -16.98 10.33 -6.77
N TYR A 42 -16.93 10.55 -5.46
CA TYR A 42 -17.58 9.69 -4.48
C TYR A 42 -19.10 9.71 -4.61
N GLY A 43 -19.67 10.91 -4.78
CA GLY A 43 -21.09 11.08 -5.00
C GLY A 43 -21.59 10.39 -6.27
N LYS A 44 -20.91 10.56 -7.39
CA LYS A 44 -21.25 9.88 -8.66
C LYS A 44 -21.11 8.36 -8.55
N HIS A 45 -20.06 7.88 -7.92
CA HIS A 45 -19.82 6.44 -7.71
C HIS A 45 -20.94 5.78 -6.89
N THR A 46 -21.44 6.48 -5.86
CA THR A 46 -22.52 6.02 -4.99
C THR A 46 -23.92 6.42 -5.48
N LYS A 47 -24.00 7.10 -6.63
CA LYS A 47 -25.26 7.73 -7.11
C LYS A 47 -25.86 8.69 -6.07
N TRP A 48 -25.01 9.38 -5.35
CA TRP A 48 -25.37 10.35 -4.31
C TRP A 48 -26.24 9.77 -3.20
N VAL A 49 -25.97 8.52 -2.81
CA VAL A 49 -26.57 7.92 -1.61
C VAL A 49 -26.27 8.81 -0.39
N GLY A 50 -27.31 9.08 0.43
CA GLY A 50 -27.26 10.02 1.54
C GLY A 50 -27.99 11.32 1.26
N SER A 51 -28.07 12.18 2.27
CA SER A 51 -28.69 13.51 2.14
C SER A 51 -27.71 14.57 1.63
N ASN A 52 -28.23 15.65 1.06
CA ASN A 52 -27.42 16.80 0.66
C ASN A 52 -26.64 17.38 1.85
N GLY A 53 -27.23 17.38 3.07
CA GLY A 53 -26.55 17.84 4.29
C GLY A 53 -25.36 17.00 4.67
N GLU A 54 -25.42 15.67 4.52
CA GLU A 54 -24.27 14.77 4.77
C GLU A 54 -23.14 15.03 3.78
N TRP A 55 -23.45 15.25 2.51
CA TRP A 55 -22.43 15.55 1.49
C TRP A 55 -21.78 16.92 1.71
N GLU A 56 -22.56 17.92 2.14
CA GLU A 56 -22.01 19.24 2.48
C GLU A 56 -21.12 19.15 3.73
N GLU A 57 -21.49 18.35 4.73
CA GLU A 57 -20.66 18.09 5.89
C GLU A 57 -19.35 17.40 5.51
N VAL A 58 -19.40 16.37 4.66
CA VAL A 58 -18.21 15.69 4.13
C VAL A 58 -17.30 16.69 3.43
N ARG A 59 -17.85 17.51 2.55
CA ARG A 59 -17.11 18.54 1.81
C ARG A 59 -16.46 19.54 2.76
N SER A 60 -17.22 20.06 3.70
CA SER A 60 -16.77 21.06 4.68
C SER A 60 -15.66 20.51 5.58
N ALA A 61 -15.83 19.29 6.11
CA ALA A 61 -14.83 18.67 6.97
C ALA A 61 -13.47 18.44 6.28
N ILE A 62 -13.49 18.06 4.99
CA ILE A 62 -12.26 17.92 4.20
C ILE A 62 -11.66 19.30 3.90
N TYR A 63 -12.49 20.25 3.46
CA TYR A 63 -12.05 21.60 3.13
C TYR A 63 -11.37 22.30 4.30
N ASN A 64 -11.94 22.16 5.50
CA ASN A 64 -11.44 22.76 6.75
C ASN A 64 -10.30 21.95 7.41
N LEU A 65 -9.76 20.92 6.76
CA LEU A 65 -8.68 20.08 7.26
C LEU A 65 -9.02 19.38 8.61
N GLU A 66 -10.28 19.07 8.83
CA GLU A 66 -10.77 18.35 10.01
C GLU A 66 -10.69 16.82 9.83
N VAL A 67 -10.95 16.38 8.60
CA VAL A 67 -10.92 14.97 8.20
C VAL A 67 -10.19 14.85 6.87
N MET A 68 -9.26 13.90 6.79
CA MET A 68 -8.55 13.62 5.57
C MET A 68 -8.97 12.26 5.00
N PRO A 69 -9.42 12.21 3.74
CA PRO A 69 -9.64 10.94 3.04
C PRO A 69 -8.31 10.23 2.80
N SER A 70 -8.36 9.03 2.24
CA SER A 70 -7.16 8.42 1.66
C SER A 70 -6.47 9.43 0.75
N MET A 71 -5.21 9.77 1.06
CA MET A 71 -4.46 10.74 0.26
C MET A 71 -4.26 10.26 -1.18
N ARG A 72 -4.28 8.96 -1.39
CA ARG A 72 -4.24 8.36 -2.72
C ARG A 72 -5.54 8.62 -3.48
N ALA A 73 -6.69 8.40 -2.84
CA ALA A 73 -7.99 8.72 -3.43
C ALA A 73 -8.11 10.23 -3.72
N LEU A 74 -7.66 11.08 -2.80
CA LEU A 74 -7.63 12.54 -3.00
C LEU A 74 -6.84 12.93 -4.27
N MET A 75 -5.67 12.31 -4.50
CA MET A 75 -4.86 12.55 -5.69
C MET A 75 -5.48 12.00 -6.97
N THR A 76 -6.14 10.83 -6.90
CA THR A 76 -6.48 10.02 -8.08
C THR A 76 -7.96 10.01 -8.45
N ALA A 77 -8.85 10.55 -7.60
CA ALA A 77 -10.29 10.62 -7.87
C ALA A 77 -10.61 11.27 -9.24
N GLY A 78 -11.54 10.70 -9.99
CA GLY A 78 -11.87 11.06 -11.38
C GLY A 78 -11.28 10.04 -12.36
N GLU A 79 -10.88 10.49 -13.55
CA GLU A 79 -10.51 9.66 -14.70
C GLU A 79 -9.55 8.49 -14.39
N THR A 80 -8.64 8.67 -13.43
CA THR A 80 -7.72 7.59 -13.02
C THR A 80 -8.46 6.45 -12.34
N LEU A 81 -9.39 6.76 -11.43
CA LEU A 81 -10.19 5.76 -10.73
C LEU A 81 -11.31 5.19 -11.60
N ASP A 82 -11.81 5.93 -12.59
CA ASP A 82 -12.74 5.40 -13.61
C ASP A 82 -12.11 4.25 -14.39
N ARG A 83 -10.78 4.26 -14.56
CA ARG A 83 -10.05 3.19 -15.26
C ARG A 83 -9.76 2.00 -14.37
N CYS A 84 -9.36 2.21 -13.12
CA CYS A 84 -8.96 1.17 -12.17
C CYS A 84 -8.91 1.73 -10.75
N HIS A 85 -9.40 0.98 -9.77
CA HIS A 85 -9.48 1.42 -8.37
C HIS A 85 -8.18 1.21 -7.56
N VAL A 86 -7.21 0.43 -8.02
CA VAL A 86 -5.95 0.19 -7.29
C VAL A 86 -5.28 1.50 -6.83
N PRO A 87 -5.20 2.57 -7.65
CA PRO A 87 -4.58 3.83 -7.23
C PRO A 87 -5.27 4.55 -6.06
N ALA A 88 -6.48 4.17 -5.66
CA ALA A 88 -7.17 4.76 -4.50
C ALA A 88 -6.56 4.32 -3.16
N TYR A 89 -5.87 3.19 -3.15
CA TYR A 89 -5.39 2.56 -1.93
C TYR A 89 -3.93 2.90 -1.65
N ASN A 90 -3.60 3.07 -0.36
CA ASN A 90 -2.24 3.40 0.05
C ASN A 90 -1.32 2.19 0.04
N CYS A 91 -1.82 1.03 0.46
CA CYS A 91 -1.01 -0.17 0.67
C CYS A 91 -1.79 -1.44 0.33
N ALA A 92 -1.03 -2.52 0.10
CA ALA A 92 -1.52 -3.86 -0.18
C ALA A 92 -0.63 -4.91 0.50
N TYR A 93 -1.12 -6.14 0.57
CA TYR A 93 -0.34 -7.31 0.98
C TYR A 93 -0.63 -8.52 0.10
N LEU A 94 0.42 -9.27 -0.25
CA LEU A 94 0.32 -10.56 -0.93
C LEU A 94 1.45 -11.53 -0.53
N PRO A 95 1.20 -12.85 -0.50
CA PRO A 95 2.25 -13.85 -0.45
C PRO A 95 2.82 -14.13 -1.85
N VAL A 96 4.06 -14.61 -1.91
CA VAL A 96 4.71 -15.06 -3.15
C VAL A 96 4.38 -16.52 -3.38
N ASP A 97 3.17 -16.79 -3.83
CA ASP A 97 2.60 -18.12 -4.03
C ASP A 97 2.59 -18.58 -5.49
N SER A 98 2.84 -17.68 -6.41
CA SER A 98 2.86 -17.93 -7.85
C SER A 98 3.67 -16.90 -8.60
N LEU A 99 4.02 -17.17 -9.86
CA LEU A 99 4.69 -16.18 -10.73
C LEU A 99 3.88 -14.88 -10.87
N ARG A 100 2.55 -14.95 -10.73
CA ARG A 100 1.67 -13.79 -10.76
C ARG A 100 1.92 -12.81 -9.61
N SER A 101 2.49 -13.25 -8.50
CA SER A 101 2.80 -12.37 -7.38
C SER A 101 3.83 -11.30 -7.75
N PHE A 102 4.74 -11.59 -8.67
CA PHE A 102 5.76 -10.64 -9.14
C PHE A 102 5.17 -9.55 -10.06
N ASP A 103 4.41 -9.94 -11.08
CA ASP A 103 3.81 -8.96 -12.01
C ASP A 103 2.68 -8.14 -11.35
N GLU A 104 1.93 -8.73 -10.43
CA GLU A 104 0.93 -8.00 -9.63
C GLU A 104 1.60 -6.98 -8.71
N THR A 105 2.71 -7.33 -8.03
CA THR A 105 3.49 -6.38 -7.23
C THR A 105 3.99 -5.22 -8.07
N MET A 106 4.55 -5.50 -9.25
CA MET A 106 5.01 -4.47 -10.17
C MET A 106 3.86 -3.51 -10.55
N TYR A 107 2.71 -4.06 -10.92
CA TYR A 107 1.52 -3.26 -11.28
C TYR A 107 1.03 -2.39 -10.12
N ILE A 108 0.91 -2.98 -8.92
CA ILE A 108 0.46 -2.28 -7.71
C ILE A 108 1.42 -1.13 -7.36
N LEU A 109 2.73 -1.38 -7.38
CA LEU A 109 3.74 -0.35 -7.14
C LEU A 109 3.68 0.77 -8.18
N MET A 110 3.50 0.44 -9.46
CA MET A 110 3.31 1.44 -10.53
C MET A 110 1.99 2.23 -10.41
N CYS A 111 1.00 1.70 -9.70
CA CYS A 111 -0.18 2.47 -9.29
C CYS A 111 0.11 3.40 -8.10
N GLY A 112 1.33 3.37 -7.54
CA GLY A 112 1.77 4.19 -6.41
C GLY A 112 1.30 3.65 -5.06
N THR A 113 0.89 2.41 -4.97
CA THR A 113 0.45 1.70 -3.76
C THR A 113 1.64 0.94 -3.19
N GLY A 114 1.90 1.06 -1.88
CA GLY A 114 2.95 0.29 -1.19
C GLY A 114 2.57 -1.18 -1.04
N VAL A 115 3.55 -2.08 -0.95
CA VAL A 115 3.30 -3.53 -0.90
C VAL A 115 4.02 -4.17 0.26
N GLY A 116 3.26 -4.83 1.17
CA GLY A 116 3.78 -5.87 2.02
C GLY A 116 3.75 -7.21 1.28
N PHE A 117 4.78 -8.02 1.41
CA PHE A 117 4.81 -9.34 0.79
C PHE A 117 5.41 -10.38 1.73
N SER A 118 5.06 -11.64 1.51
CA SER A 118 5.66 -12.75 2.24
C SER A 118 6.42 -13.68 1.31
N VAL A 119 7.66 -13.99 1.69
CA VAL A 119 8.50 -15.03 1.09
C VAL A 119 8.68 -16.21 2.03
N GLU A 120 7.74 -16.43 2.98
CA GLU A 120 7.76 -17.58 3.85
C GLU A 120 7.76 -18.87 3.02
N THR A 121 8.45 -19.89 3.51
CA THR A 121 8.68 -21.16 2.81
C THR A 121 7.39 -21.79 2.30
N GLN A 122 6.32 -21.76 3.09
CA GLN A 122 5.01 -22.30 2.73
C GLN A 122 4.39 -21.71 1.45
N TYR A 123 4.78 -20.49 1.08
CA TYR A 123 4.31 -19.84 -0.16
C TYR A 123 5.28 -20.10 -1.30
N VAL A 124 6.57 -19.90 -1.07
CA VAL A 124 7.62 -20.03 -2.10
C VAL A 124 7.70 -21.47 -2.63
N GLU A 125 7.41 -22.49 -1.81
CA GLU A 125 7.32 -23.89 -2.25
C GLU A 125 6.20 -24.17 -3.25
N GLN A 126 5.23 -23.26 -3.41
CA GLN A 126 4.17 -23.38 -4.41
C GLN A 126 4.62 -22.89 -5.81
N LEU A 127 5.76 -22.19 -5.90
CA LEU A 127 6.28 -21.75 -7.19
C LEU A 127 6.66 -22.94 -8.07
N PRO A 128 6.57 -22.81 -9.40
CA PRO A 128 6.99 -23.86 -10.31
C PRO A 128 8.51 -24.10 -10.22
N ARG A 129 8.93 -25.34 -10.55
CA ARG A 129 10.36 -25.61 -10.79
C ARG A 129 10.79 -24.99 -12.10
N ILE A 130 11.99 -24.43 -12.12
CA ILE A 130 12.61 -23.84 -13.28
C ILE A 130 13.27 -24.96 -14.09
N SER A 131 13.25 -24.85 -15.40
CA SER A 131 13.94 -25.78 -16.30
C SER A 131 15.41 -25.94 -15.93
N GLU A 132 15.95 -27.16 -16.13
CA GLU A 132 17.38 -27.45 -15.93
C GLU A 132 18.25 -26.83 -17.05
N GLN A 133 17.66 -26.65 -18.23
CA GLN A 133 18.35 -26.12 -19.41
C GLN A 133 17.72 -24.83 -19.88
N PHE A 134 18.56 -23.94 -20.38
CA PHE A 134 18.16 -22.66 -20.96
C PHE A 134 18.66 -22.57 -22.39
N GLU A 135 17.76 -22.13 -23.28
CA GLU A 135 18.04 -21.85 -24.66
C GLU A 135 17.58 -20.44 -25.05
N ASP A 136 18.37 -19.78 -25.87
CA ASP A 136 17.97 -18.50 -26.46
C ASP A 136 16.96 -18.75 -27.57
N THR A 137 15.85 -18.02 -27.58
CA THR A 137 14.75 -18.19 -28.54
C THR A 137 14.55 -16.96 -29.42
N ASP A 138 13.86 -17.14 -30.55
CA ASP A 138 13.46 -16.02 -31.40
C ASP A 138 12.15 -15.35 -30.95
N THR A 139 11.56 -15.80 -29.84
CA THR A 139 10.39 -15.16 -29.23
C THR A 139 10.73 -13.72 -28.85
N VAL A 140 9.90 -12.77 -29.28
CA VAL A 140 10.09 -11.34 -29.00
C VAL A 140 8.95 -10.81 -28.11
N ILE A 141 9.27 -10.44 -26.88
CA ILE A 141 8.33 -9.77 -25.98
C ILE A 141 8.19 -8.31 -26.39
N ARG A 142 7.01 -7.90 -26.84
CA ARG A 142 6.72 -6.51 -27.24
C ARG A 142 6.13 -5.73 -26.10
N VAL A 143 6.87 -4.77 -25.57
CA VAL A 143 6.47 -3.95 -24.44
C VAL A 143 5.57 -2.79 -24.88
N ARG A 144 4.38 -2.68 -24.29
CA ARG A 144 3.49 -1.53 -24.49
C ARG A 144 3.80 -0.43 -23.47
N ASP A 145 3.66 0.83 -23.90
CA ASP A 145 3.88 2.02 -23.05
C ASP A 145 2.73 2.27 -22.06
N SER A 146 2.53 1.35 -21.13
CA SER A 146 1.55 1.44 -20.05
C SER A 146 1.96 0.55 -18.86
N LYS A 147 1.41 0.81 -17.67
CA LYS A 147 1.63 -0.01 -16.47
C LYS A 147 1.27 -1.47 -16.71
N GLU A 148 0.11 -1.69 -17.33
CA GLU A 148 -0.36 -3.02 -17.71
C GLU A 148 0.56 -3.67 -18.75
N GLY A 149 1.09 -2.88 -19.68
CA GLY A 149 2.04 -3.34 -20.71
C GLY A 149 3.34 -3.84 -20.12
N TRP A 150 3.92 -3.08 -19.20
CA TRP A 150 5.14 -3.47 -18.48
C TRP A 150 4.94 -4.72 -17.64
N ALA A 151 3.87 -4.75 -16.82
CA ALA A 151 3.57 -5.89 -15.98
C ALA A 151 3.27 -7.17 -16.80
N LYS A 152 2.55 -7.05 -17.94
CA LYS A 152 2.31 -8.18 -18.86
C LYS A 152 3.60 -8.69 -19.50
N ALA A 153 4.46 -7.79 -19.97
CA ALA A 153 5.76 -8.16 -20.56
C ALA A 153 6.64 -8.89 -19.53
N PHE A 154 6.65 -8.40 -18.29
CA PHE A 154 7.40 -9.06 -17.22
C PHE A 154 6.82 -10.44 -16.88
N ARG A 155 5.49 -10.59 -16.80
CA ARG A 155 4.85 -11.89 -16.61
C ARG A 155 5.20 -12.88 -17.71
N GLU A 156 5.21 -12.43 -18.97
CA GLU A 156 5.58 -13.25 -20.13
C GLU A 156 7.03 -13.72 -20.00
N LEU A 157 7.96 -12.81 -19.66
CA LEU A 157 9.35 -13.13 -19.40
C LEU A 157 9.49 -14.24 -18.34
N LEU A 158 8.86 -14.08 -17.17
CA LEU A 158 8.98 -15.06 -16.07
C LEU A 158 8.42 -16.43 -16.47
N SER A 159 7.35 -16.46 -17.25
CA SER A 159 6.78 -17.70 -17.77
C SER A 159 7.74 -18.42 -18.73
N LEU A 160 8.35 -17.69 -19.67
CA LEU A 160 9.33 -18.22 -20.61
C LEU A 160 10.59 -18.71 -19.87
N LEU A 161 11.11 -17.94 -18.94
CA LEU A 161 12.29 -18.31 -18.15
C LEU A 161 12.04 -19.57 -17.31
N THR A 162 10.84 -19.73 -16.76
CA THR A 162 10.45 -20.96 -16.03
C THR A 162 10.52 -22.18 -16.94
N ALA A 163 10.16 -22.03 -18.22
CA ALA A 163 10.26 -23.07 -19.23
C ALA A 163 11.67 -23.25 -19.84
N GLY A 164 12.65 -22.47 -19.37
CA GLY A 164 14.04 -22.52 -19.89
C GLY A 164 14.24 -21.73 -21.19
N GLN A 165 13.28 -20.90 -21.58
CA GLN A 165 13.35 -20.12 -22.82
C GLN A 165 13.79 -18.69 -22.49
N VAL A 166 14.87 -18.20 -23.16
CA VAL A 166 15.35 -16.83 -23.04
C VAL A 166 14.89 -16.03 -24.24
N PRO A 167 13.90 -15.15 -24.10
CA PRO A 167 13.36 -14.37 -25.22
C PRO A 167 14.21 -13.14 -25.51
N LYS A 168 14.01 -12.60 -26.71
CA LYS A 168 14.35 -11.21 -27.06
C LYS A 168 13.22 -10.27 -26.60
N TRP A 169 13.47 -8.96 -26.56
CA TRP A 169 12.42 -7.97 -26.28
C TRP A 169 12.52 -6.76 -27.18
N ASP A 170 11.37 -6.11 -27.38
CA ASP A 170 11.22 -4.87 -28.15
C ASP A 170 10.55 -3.81 -27.29
N THR A 171 11.32 -2.80 -26.89
CA THR A 171 10.90 -1.65 -26.09
C THR A 171 10.72 -0.37 -26.91
N SER A 172 10.77 -0.45 -28.24
CA SER A 172 10.72 0.70 -29.16
C SER A 172 9.48 1.58 -29.01
N LYS A 173 8.37 1.00 -28.48
CA LYS A 173 7.11 1.70 -28.22
C LYS A 173 7.06 2.38 -26.85
N VAL A 174 8.04 2.13 -25.96
CA VAL A 174 8.10 2.77 -24.65
C VAL A 174 8.59 4.20 -24.80
N ARG A 175 7.90 5.14 -24.15
CA ARG A 175 8.28 6.56 -24.19
C ARG A 175 9.70 6.78 -23.70
N PRO A 176 10.45 7.74 -24.28
CA PRO A 176 11.81 8.02 -23.89
C PRO A 176 11.90 8.62 -22.47
N ALA A 177 13.09 8.52 -21.88
CA ALA A 177 13.40 9.19 -20.62
C ALA A 177 13.12 10.70 -20.68
N GLY A 178 12.60 11.26 -19.62
CA GLY A 178 12.24 12.67 -19.53
C GLY A 178 10.86 13.04 -20.03
N ALA A 179 10.14 12.15 -20.75
CA ALA A 179 8.76 12.39 -21.17
C ALA A 179 7.84 12.58 -19.96
N ARG A 180 6.85 13.48 -20.07
CA ARG A 180 5.95 13.82 -18.96
C ARG A 180 4.98 12.68 -18.62
N LEU A 181 4.81 12.41 -17.33
CA LEU A 181 3.81 11.46 -16.82
C LEU A 181 2.50 12.19 -16.53
N LYS A 182 1.42 11.82 -17.24
CA LYS A 182 0.14 12.53 -17.16
C LYS A 182 -0.63 12.32 -15.84
N THR A 183 -0.55 11.12 -15.26
CA THR A 183 -1.41 10.73 -14.11
C THR A 183 -0.87 11.18 -12.77
N PHE A 184 0.43 10.99 -12.51
CA PHE A 184 1.03 11.24 -11.20
C PHE A 184 1.99 12.44 -11.20
N GLY A 185 2.16 13.07 -12.35
CA GLY A 185 3.25 14.04 -12.55
C GLY A 185 4.61 13.37 -12.57
N GLY A 186 5.67 14.16 -12.78
CA GLY A 186 7.03 13.64 -12.92
C GLY A 186 7.38 13.28 -14.37
N ARG A 187 8.50 12.60 -14.54
CA ARG A 187 9.07 12.27 -15.85
C ARG A 187 9.31 10.77 -15.97
N ALA A 188 9.12 10.24 -17.18
CA ALA A 188 9.38 8.84 -17.50
C ALA A 188 10.88 8.51 -17.38
N SER A 189 11.18 7.28 -17.01
CA SER A 189 12.56 6.76 -16.95
C SER A 189 13.11 6.32 -18.30
N GLY A 190 12.26 6.12 -19.30
CA GLY A 190 12.63 5.37 -20.49
C GLY A 190 12.54 3.86 -20.29
N PRO A 191 12.92 3.05 -21.28
CA PRO A 191 12.85 1.59 -21.24
C PRO A 191 13.96 0.92 -20.41
N GLU A 192 15.09 1.57 -20.22
CA GLU A 192 16.32 0.99 -19.66
C GLU A 192 16.12 0.31 -18.30
N PRO A 193 15.36 0.88 -17.33
CA PRO A 193 15.14 0.20 -16.05
C PRO A 193 14.39 -1.12 -16.19
N LEU A 194 13.43 -1.21 -17.12
CA LEU A 194 12.71 -2.47 -17.39
C LEU A 194 13.62 -3.51 -18.03
N GLU A 195 14.47 -3.11 -18.97
CA GLU A 195 15.46 -3.98 -19.59
C GLU A 195 16.49 -4.49 -18.57
N ASP A 196 16.88 -3.65 -17.62
CA ASP A 196 17.77 -4.05 -16.51
C ASP A 196 17.09 -5.10 -15.62
N LEU A 197 15.80 -4.94 -15.30
CA LEU A 197 15.02 -5.97 -14.62
C LEU A 197 14.97 -7.28 -15.40
N PHE A 198 14.81 -7.21 -16.73
CA PHE A 198 14.79 -8.41 -17.59
C PHE A 198 16.12 -9.15 -17.52
N ARG A 199 17.25 -8.45 -17.65
CA ARG A 199 18.60 -9.03 -17.54
C ARG A 199 18.85 -9.63 -16.15
N PHE A 200 18.45 -8.90 -15.10
CA PHE A 200 18.53 -9.40 -13.73
C PHE A 200 17.75 -10.71 -13.56
N SER A 201 16.50 -10.75 -14.06
CA SER A 201 15.63 -11.93 -13.96
C SER A 201 16.21 -13.13 -14.73
N ILE A 202 16.78 -12.93 -15.92
CA ILE A 202 17.43 -14.00 -16.69
C ILE A 202 18.58 -14.61 -15.90
N ASN A 203 19.44 -13.77 -15.31
CA ASN A 203 20.58 -14.25 -14.52
C ASN A 203 20.12 -15.00 -13.28
N LEU A 204 19.10 -14.47 -12.57
CA LEU A 204 18.52 -15.10 -11.40
C LEU A 204 17.93 -16.49 -11.73
N PHE A 205 17.15 -16.59 -12.79
CA PHE A 205 16.52 -17.86 -13.19
C PHE A 205 17.56 -18.89 -13.66
N ARG A 206 18.58 -18.47 -14.41
CA ARG A 206 19.70 -19.35 -14.78
C ARG A 206 20.45 -19.89 -13.56
N SER A 207 20.64 -19.08 -12.52
CA SER A 207 21.26 -19.55 -11.25
C SER A 207 20.39 -20.53 -10.47
N ALA A 208 19.07 -20.52 -10.72
CA ALA A 208 18.08 -21.39 -10.11
C ALA A 208 17.68 -22.59 -11.00
N ALA A 209 18.42 -22.88 -12.06
CA ALA A 209 18.14 -23.99 -12.97
C ALA A 209 17.93 -25.33 -12.22
N GLY A 210 16.90 -26.08 -12.59
CA GLY A 210 16.54 -27.37 -12.02
C GLY A 210 15.87 -27.32 -10.63
N ARG A 211 15.67 -26.14 -10.05
CA ARG A 211 15.01 -25.98 -8.74
C ARG A 211 13.97 -24.87 -8.74
N ARG A 212 13.32 -24.65 -7.63
CA ARG A 212 12.49 -23.44 -7.40
C ARG A 212 13.36 -22.27 -6.97
N LEU A 213 12.86 -21.04 -7.16
CA LEU A 213 13.44 -19.87 -6.52
C LEU A 213 13.42 -20.07 -4.99
N SER A 214 14.49 -19.65 -4.33
CA SER A 214 14.57 -19.59 -2.87
C SER A 214 13.84 -18.36 -2.32
N THR A 215 13.62 -18.34 -1.00
CA THR A 215 13.01 -17.20 -0.29
C THR A 215 13.77 -15.89 -0.56
N LEU A 216 15.10 -15.93 -0.49
CA LEU A 216 15.97 -14.79 -0.73
C LEU A 216 15.93 -14.34 -2.22
N GLU A 217 15.93 -15.28 -3.17
CA GLU A 217 15.83 -14.94 -4.59
C GLU A 217 14.47 -14.31 -4.93
N CYS A 218 13.37 -14.76 -4.32
CA CYS A 218 12.07 -14.12 -4.44
C CYS A 218 12.08 -12.70 -3.86
N HIS A 219 12.71 -12.52 -2.69
CA HIS A 219 12.90 -11.22 -2.07
C HIS A 219 13.69 -10.26 -2.97
N ASP A 220 14.82 -10.71 -3.49
CA ASP A 220 15.70 -9.91 -4.36
C ASP A 220 14.99 -9.51 -5.65
N LEU A 221 14.21 -10.41 -6.26
CA LEU A 221 13.42 -10.09 -7.45
C LEU A 221 12.36 -9.02 -7.16
N LEU A 222 11.66 -9.09 -6.04
CA LEU A 222 10.68 -8.07 -5.64
C LEU A 222 11.35 -6.72 -5.33
N CYS A 223 12.50 -6.73 -4.68
CA CYS A 223 13.29 -5.53 -4.46
C CYS A 223 13.76 -4.91 -5.78
N LYS A 224 14.17 -5.72 -6.75
CA LYS A 224 14.56 -5.23 -8.09
C LYS A 224 13.36 -4.65 -8.85
N ILE A 225 12.18 -5.25 -8.74
CA ILE A 225 10.93 -4.68 -9.28
C ILE A 225 10.67 -3.28 -8.68
N ALA A 226 10.83 -3.14 -7.37
CA ALA A 226 10.63 -1.85 -6.73
C ALA A 226 11.68 -0.80 -7.17
N ASP A 227 12.91 -1.21 -7.42
CA ASP A 227 13.99 -0.32 -7.89
C ASP A 227 13.62 0.36 -9.21
N ILE A 228 13.09 -0.39 -10.18
CA ILE A 228 12.66 0.17 -11.46
C ILE A 228 11.46 1.12 -11.35
N VAL A 229 10.57 0.89 -10.40
CA VAL A 229 9.39 1.76 -10.17
C VAL A 229 9.82 3.09 -9.57
N VAL A 230 10.81 3.10 -8.67
CA VAL A 230 11.37 4.32 -8.07
C VAL A 230 12.06 5.18 -9.12
N VAL A 231 12.87 4.58 -9.96
CA VAL A 231 13.56 5.28 -11.07
C VAL A 231 12.54 5.83 -12.06
N GLY A 232 11.40 5.16 -12.26
CA GLY A 232 10.28 5.62 -13.08
C GLY A 232 9.55 6.87 -12.58
N GLY A 233 9.98 7.48 -11.48
CA GLY A 233 9.47 8.77 -10.99
C GLY A 233 8.08 8.73 -10.36
N VAL A 234 7.45 7.56 -10.21
CA VAL A 234 6.07 7.44 -9.76
C VAL A 234 5.92 7.69 -8.27
N ARG A 235 6.83 7.21 -7.44
CA ARG A 235 6.94 7.42 -5.98
C ARG A 235 8.13 6.63 -5.44
N ARG A 236 8.61 6.97 -4.23
CA ARG A 236 9.43 6.03 -3.47
C ARG A 236 8.63 4.76 -3.24
N SER A 237 9.15 3.63 -3.69
CA SER A 237 8.60 2.32 -3.40
C SER A 237 8.67 2.07 -1.90
N ALA A 238 7.56 1.72 -1.28
CA ALA A 238 7.52 1.32 0.12
C ALA A 238 7.14 -0.16 0.17
N MET A 239 8.02 -0.99 0.70
CA MET A 239 7.76 -2.43 0.85
C MET A 239 8.18 -2.94 2.22
N ILE A 240 7.56 -4.05 2.63
CA ILE A 240 8.00 -4.88 3.73
C ILE A 240 7.99 -6.34 3.29
N SER A 241 9.06 -7.06 3.63
CA SER A 241 9.21 -8.49 3.39
C SER A 241 8.99 -9.26 4.69
N LEU A 242 8.05 -10.19 4.68
CA LEU A 242 7.84 -11.14 5.76
C LEU A 242 8.50 -12.48 5.39
N PHE A 243 9.21 -13.09 6.35
CA PHE A 243 9.91 -14.34 6.15
C PHE A 243 9.91 -15.20 7.42
N ASP A 244 10.13 -16.50 7.31
CA ASP A 244 10.20 -17.40 8.47
C ASP A 244 11.34 -17.00 9.40
N CYS A 245 11.07 -16.83 10.70
CA CYS A 245 12.09 -16.47 11.70
C CYS A 245 13.26 -17.46 11.78
N THR A 246 13.10 -18.65 11.22
CA THR A 246 14.14 -19.69 11.10
C THR A 246 14.96 -19.59 9.81
N ASP A 247 14.57 -18.77 8.85
CA ASP A 247 15.32 -18.57 7.61
C ASP A 247 16.57 -17.71 7.86
N GLN A 248 17.70 -18.40 8.00
CA GLN A 248 18.98 -17.77 8.30
C GLN A 248 19.46 -16.84 7.18
N ARG A 249 19.21 -17.21 5.92
CA ARG A 249 19.66 -16.39 4.76
C ARG A 249 18.89 -15.08 4.70
N MET A 250 17.56 -15.11 4.90
CA MET A 250 16.76 -13.90 5.00
C MET A 250 17.14 -13.06 6.22
N GLY A 251 17.38 -13.70 7.38
CA GLY A 251 17.77 -13.03 8.62
C GLY A 251 19.09 -12.25 8.51
N THR A 252 20.02 -12.70 7.67
CA THR A 252 21.34 -12.08 7.47
C THR A 252 21.46 -11.32 6.14
N SER A 253 20.41 -11.24 5.35
CA SER A 253 20.43 -10.66 4.00
C SER A 253 20.88 -9.20 3.92
N LYS A 254 20.80 -8.47 5.04
CA LYS A 254 21.28 -7.10 5.21
C LYS A 254 22.35 -6.97 6.29
N SER A 255 23.21 -7.97 6.40
CA SER A 255 24.37 -7.93 7.29
C SER A 255 25.64 -7.54 6.54
N GLY A 256 26.59 -6.88 7.22
CA GLY A 256 27.83 -6.41 6.61
C GLY A 256 27.59 -5.31 5.56
N ALA A 257 28.46 -5.22 4.56
CA ALA A 257 28.38 -4.22 3.48
C ALA A 257 27.45 -4.66 2.33
N TRP A 258 26.27 -5.19 2.65
CA TRP A 258 25.30 -5.73 1.67
C TRP A 258 24.91 -4.72 0.57
N TRP A 259 24.97 -3.42 0.86
CA TRP A 259 24.61 -2.36 -0.10
C TRP A 259 25.57 -2.25 -1.29
N GLU A 260 26.77 -2.79 -1.22
CA GLU A 260 27.75 -2.80 -2.31
C GLU A 260 27.36 -3.77 -3.43
N ALA A 261 26.92 -4.97 -3.07
CA ALA A 261 26.52 -6.02 -4.03
C ALA A 261 25.00 -6.06 -4.27
N ASP A 262 24.21 -5.91 -3.23
CA ASP A 262 22.76 -6.16 -3.20
C ASP A 262 21.97 -4.88 -2.87
N GLY A 263 22.40 -3.73 -3.36
CA GLY A 263 21.82 -2.42 -3.05
C GLY A 263 20.31 -2.30 -3.29
N HIS A 264 19.72 -3.15 -4.12
CA HIS A 264 18.27 -3.21 -4.34
C HIS A 264 17.49 -3.62 -3.08
N ARG A 265 18.09 -4.36 -2.13
CA ARG A 265 17.47 -4.78 -0.86
C ARG A 265 17.06 -3.60 0.04
N ARG A 266 17.60 -2.38 -0.20
CA ARG A 266 17.17 -1.15 0.50
C ARG A 266 15.70 -0.80 0.29
N LEU A 267 15.04 -1.39 -0.68
CA LEU A 267 13.67 -1.05 -1.08
C LEU A 267 12.60 -1.79 -0.28
N ALA A 268 12.97 -2.77 0.53
CA ALA A 268 12.05 -3.43 1.46
C ALA A 268 12.62 -3.44 2.88
N ASN A 269 11.81 -3.16 3.89
CA ASN A 269 12.11 -3.54 5.26
C ASN A 269 11.92 -5.05 5.42
N ASN A 270 12.73 -5.69 6.24
CA ASN A 270 12.64 -7.14 6.48
C ASN A 270 12.11 -7.40 7.88
N SER A 271 11.11 -8.29 8.02
CA SER A 271 10.56 -8.68 9.33
C SER A 271 10.39 -10.20 9.43
N ALA A 272 10.91 -10.75 10.50
CA ALA A 272 10.80 -12.16 10.83
C ALA A 272 9.41 -12.46 11.45
N VAL A 273 8.74 -13.50 10.94
CA VAL A 273 7.40 -13.89 11.37
C VAL A 273 7.45 -14.85 12.54
N TYR A 274 6.80 -14.48 13.63
CA TYR A 274 6.58 -15.32 14.81
C TYR A 274 5.12 -15.76 14.87
N ARG A 275 4.91 -17.11 14.83
CA ARG A 275 3.55 -17.70 14.78
C ARG A 275 3.01 -18.04 16.16
N ASN A 276 3.90 -18.28 17.14
CA ASN A 276 3.54 -18.69 18.48
C ASN A 276 3.34 -17.48 19.41
N ARG A 277 2.44 -17.62 20.39
CA ARG A 277 2.23 -16.61 21.43
C ARG A 277 3.52 -16.26 22.16
N ARG A 278 4.31 -17.27 22.49
CA ARG A 278 5.62 -17.13 23.12
C ARG A 278 6.61 -17.95 22.31
N PRO A 279 7.54 -17.36 21.61
CA PRO A 279 8.65 -18.10 21.02
C PRO A 279 9.49 -18.73 22.14
N ASP A 280 10.23 -19.75 21.81
CA ASP A 280 11.23 -20.31 22.74
C ASP A 280 12.17 -19.20 23.20
N PRO A 281 12.38 -19.03 24.55
CA PRO A 281 13.20 -17.93 25.04
C PRO A 281 14.65 -17.95 24.56
N GLY A 282 15.24 -19.13 24.46
CA GLY A 282 16.65 -19.31 23.99
C GLY A 282 16.78 -18.89 22.54
N PHE A 283 15.87 -19.36 21.68
CA PHE A 283 15.82 -18.99 20.27
C PHE A 283 15.58 -17.47 20.11
N PHE A 284 14.64 -16.91 20.87
CA PHE A 284 14.35 -15.47 20.79
C PHE A 284 15.56 -14.61 21.19
N LEU A 285 16.23 -14.96 22.30
CA LEU A 285 17.42 -14.24 22.76
C LEU A 285 18.57 -14.35 21.76
N GLN A 286 18.74 -15.51 21.12
CA GLN A 286 19.71 -15.66 20.05
C GLN A 286 19.41 -14.70 18.88
N LYS A 287 18.16 -14.66 18.39
CA LYS A 287 17.74 -13.76 17.31
C LYS A 287 17.86 -12.30 17.68
N TRP A 288 17.55 -11.95 18.91
CA TRP A 288 17.74 -10.61 19.45
C TRP A 288 19.22 -10.20 19.46
N LYS A 289 20.11 -11.14 19.86
CA LYS A 289 21.55 -10.91 19.82
C LYS A 289 22.05 -10.72 18.39
N GLU A 290 21.62 -11.55 17.45
CA GLU A 290 21.95 -11.42 16.02
C GLU A 290 21.55 -10.03 15.49
N LEU A 291 20.34 -9.56 15.81
CA LEU A 291 19.85 -8.23 15.47
C LEU A 291 20.73 -7.12 16.08
N TYR A 292 21.04 -7.23 17.36
CA TYR A 292 21.89 -6.27 18.07
C TYR A 292 23.30 -6.19 17.46
N ASP A 293 23.90 -7.34 17.16
CA ASP A 293 25.26 -7.45 16.62
C ASP A 293 25.32 -6.93 15.16
N SER A 294 24.26 -7.09 14.38
CA SER A 294 24.19 -6.62 12.98
C SER A 294 24.29 -5.11 12.83
N LYS A 295 23.90 -4.35 13.86
CA LYS A 295 23.82 -2.86 13.86
C LYS A 295 22.92 -2.27 12.75
N SER A 296 22.16 -3.10 12.02
CA SER A 296 21.33 -2.67 10.90
C SER A 296 19.91 -2.24 11.32
N GLY A 297 19.46 -2.62 12.54
CA GLY A 297 18.07 -2.42 12.98
C GLY A 297 17.06 -3.36 12.29
N GLU A 298 17.54 -4.31 11.50
CA GLU A 298 16.74 -5.33 10.81
C GLU A 298 17.34 -6.73 11.09
N PRO A 299 16.50 -7.78 11.08
CA PRO A 299 15.07 -7.78 10.78
C PRO A 299 14.19 -7.27 11.92
N GLY A 300 13.02 -6.68 11.56
CA GLY A 300 11.95 -6.40 12.51
C GLY A 300 11.27 -7.68 13.01
N LEU A 301 10.37 -7.56 13.99
CA LEU A 301 9.58 -8.64 14.55
C LEU A 301 8.12 -8.52 14.16
N PHE A 302 7.56 -9.53 13.49
CA PHE A 302 6.15 -9.57 13.13
C PHE A 302 5.47 -10.75 13.83
N SER A 303 4.52 -10.48 14.73
CA SER A 303 3.78 -11.51 15.42
C SER A 303 2.45 -11.82 14.74
N ARG A 304 2.39 -12.90 13.95
CA ARG A 304 1.14 -13.38 13.36
C ARG A 304 0.13 -13.81 14.41
N TYR A 305 0.59 -14.39 15.50
CA TYR A 305 -0.26 -14.71 16.64
C TYR A 305 -0.99 -13.45 17.17
N ALA A 306 -0.28 -12.34 17.34
CA ALA A 306 -0.90 -11.09 17.79
C ALA A 306 -1.94 -10.58 16.78
N CYS A 307 -1.68 -10.69 15.47
CA CYS A 307 -2.65 -10.34 14.44
C CYS A 307 -3.93 -11.17 14.57
N GLN A 308 -3.81 -12.50 14.74
CA GLN A 308 -4.93 -13.40 14.94
C GLN A 308 -5.70 -13.10 16.23
N ALA A 309 -4.98 -12.86 17.34
CA ALA A 309 -5.61 -12.51 18.61
C ALA A 309 -6.40 -11.18 18.55
N ILE A 310 -5.86 -10.18 17.86
CA ILE A 310 -6.56 -8.89 17.65
C ILE A 310 -7.75 -9.05 16.71
N ALA A 311 -7.63 -9.82 15.63
CA ALA A 311 -8.73 -10.10 14.71
C ALA A 311 -9.89 -10.80 15.45
N ALA A 312 -9.60 -11.77 16.32
CA ALA A 312 -10.59 -12.48 17.12
C ALA A 312 -11.30 -11.59 18.15
N ARG A 313 -10.61 -10.57 18.68
CA ARG A 313 -11.12 -9.75 19.81
C ARG A 313 -12.46 -9.08 19.55
N SER A 314 -12.71 -8.66 18.32
CA SER A 314 -13.94 -7.96 17.96
C SER A 314 -15.12 -8.89 17.69
N GLY A 315 -14.89 -10.18 17.47
CA GLY A 315 -15.91 -11.15 17.02
C GLY A 315 -16.45 -10.87 15.61
N ARG A 316 -15.93 -9.87 14.90
CA ARG A 316 -16.40 -9.46 13.57
C ARG A 316 -15.51 -9.95 12.43
N ARG A 317 -14.28 -10.38 12.72
CA ARG A 317 -13.28 -10.82 11.73
C ARG A 317 -12.85 -12.25 12.01
N ASP A 318 -12.85 -13.09 10.99
CA ASP A 318 -12.25 -14.42 11.10
C ASP A 318 -10.74 -14.30 11.38
N ALA A 319 -10.30 -14.96 12.45
CA ALA A 319 -8.91 -14.93 12.90
C ALA A 319 -8.04 -16.04 12.29
N ASN A 320 -8.64 -16.98 11.54
CA ASN A 320 -7.96 -18.17 11.03
C ASN A 320 -7.19 -17.93 9.72
N PHE A 321 -6.81 -16.69 9.43
CA PHE A 321 -6.02 -16.38 8.26
C PHE A 321 -4.53 -16.21 8.58
N GLU A 322 -3.71 -16.53 7.59
CA GLU A 322 -2.29 -16.23 7.59
C GLU A 322 -2.07 -14.74 7.28
N PHE A 323 -2.39 -13.90 8.27
CA PHE A 323 -2.27 -12.46 8.13
C PHE A 323 -0.85 -12.00 7.83
N GLY A 324 -0.73 -10.99 6.98
CA GLY A 324 0.44 -10.16 6.81
C GLY A 324 0.11 -8.72 7.12
N THR A 325 0.89 -7.80 6.56
CA THR A 325 0.79 -6.38 6.87
C THR A 325 1.16 -5.50 5.69
N ASN A 326 0.79 -4.24 5.77
CA ASN A 326 1.26 -3.18 4.88
C ASN A 326 2.71 -2.76 5.21
N PRO A 327 3.39 -1.97 4.36
CA PRO A 327 4.79 -1.58 4.56
C PRO A 327 5.14 -0.94 5.92
N CYS A 328 4.21 -0.24 6.55
CA CYS A 328 4.42 0.41 7.85
C CYS A 328 4.04 -0.49 9.05
N SER A 329 3.53 -1.69 8.80
CA SER A 329 3.14 -2.71 9.80
C SER A 329 1.97 -2.34 10.73
N GLU A 330 1.21 -1.29 10.44
CA GLU A 330 0.07 -0.88 11.28
C GLU A 330 -1.25 -1.56 10.92
N ILE A 331 -1.36 -2.20 9.74
CA ILE A 331 -2.61 -2.79 9.26
C ILE A 331 -2.48 -4.30 9.10
N ILE A 332 -3.37 -5.04 9.76
CA ILE A 332 -3.51 -6.50 9.60
C ILE A 332 -4.26 -6.77 8.29
N LEU A 333 -3.58 -7.39 7.32
CA LEU A 333 -4.13 -7.71 6.00
C LEU A 333 -4.17 -9.22 5.77
N ARG A 334 -5.25 -9.69 5.13
CA ARG A 334 -5.28 -11.03 4.52
C ARG A 334 -4.41 -11.04 3.26
N PRO A 335 -3.98 -12.23 2.79
CA PRO A 335 -3.45 -12.38 1.44
C PRO A 335 -4.36 -11.74 0.39
N PHE A 336 -3.77 -10.98 -0.54
CA PHE A 336 -4.45 -10.30 -1.64
C PHE A 336 -5.48 -9.25 -1.18
N GLN A 337 -5.06 -8.35 -0.30
CA GLN A 337 -5.94 -7.34 0.27
C GLN A 337 -5.29 -5.94 0.26
N PHE A 338 -6.13 -4.92 0.07
CA PHE A 338 -5.74 -3.51 0.17
C PHE A 338 -6.13 -2.93 1.54
N CYS A 339 -5.29 -2.03 2.06
CA CYS A 339 -5.65 -1.18 3.19
C CYS A 339 -6.50 0.01 2.73
N ASN A 340 -7.48 0.41 3.54
CA ASN A 340 -8.36 1.54 3.28
C ASN A 340 -8.35 2.46 4.50
N LEU A 341 -7.78 3.65 4.37
CA LEU A 341 -7.44 4.52 5.48
C LEU A 341 -8.08 5.91 5.33
N THR A 342 -8.64 6.43 6.42
CA THR A 342 -9.04 7.83 6.60
C THR A 342 -8.41 8.35 7.89
N GLU A 343 -8.28 9.67 8.02
CA GLU A 343 -7.57 10.25 9.14
C GLU A 343 -8.33 11.46 9.70
N VAL A 344 -8.62 11.43 10.99
CA VAL A 344 -9.26 12.53 11.74
C VAL A 344 -8.18 13.37 12.38
N VAL A 345 -8.27 14.67 12.22
CA VAL A 345 -7.34 15.63 12.79
C VAL A 345 -7.87 16.10 14.16
N VAL A 346 -7.15 15.72 15.21
CA VAL A 346 -7.46 16.16 16.58
C VAL A 346 -6.85 17.53 16.81
N ARG A 347 -7.63 18.45 17.35
CA ARG A 347 -7.23 19.81 17.68
C ARG A 347 -7.33 20.06 19.20
N SER A 348 -6.61 21.05 19.68
CA SER A 348 -6.57 21.40 21.12
C SER A 348 -7.93 21.80 21.69
N ASP A 349 -8.83 22.31 20.85
CA ASP A 349 -10.20 22.75 21.20
C ASP A 349 -11.27 21.70 20.91
N ASP A 350 -10.90 20.52 20.44
CA ASP A 350 -11.87 19.44 20.19
C ASP A 350 -12.51 18.94 21.50
N THR A 351 -13.80 18.69 21.41
CA THR A 351 -14.62 18.00 22.42
C THR A 351 -14.96 16.59 21.93
N LEU A 352 -15.53 15.75 22.79
CA LEU A 352 -16.02 14.43 22.40
C LEU A 352 -17.06 14.54 21.24
N GLU A 353 -17.94 15.52 21.30
CA GLU A 353 -18.99 15.69 20.29
C GLU A 353 -18.40 16.13 18.92
N SER A 354 -17.43 17.05 18.92
CA SER A 354 -16.76 17.43 17.68
C SER A 354 -15.97 16.26 17.07
N LEU A 355 -15.34 15.45 17.92
CA LEU A 355 -14.63 14.23 17.46
C LEU A 355 -15.59 13.16 16.94
N LYS A 356 -16.77 12.95 17.57
CA LYS A 356 -17.80 12.05 17.04
C LYS A 356 -18.24 12.47 15.64
N ARG A 357 -18.49 13.75 15.41
CA ARG A 357 -18.81 14.29 14.09
C ARG A 357 -17.68 13.98 13.07
N LYS A 358 -16.43 14.25 13.45
CA LYS A 358 -15.26 14.01 12.57
C LYS A 358 -15.09 12.53 12.25
N VAL A 359 -15.18 11.62 13.22
CA VAL A 359 -15.04 10.17 12.97
C VAL A 359 -16.21 9.63 12.14
N ARG A 360 -17.42 10.19 12.26
CA ARG A 360 -18.56 9.88 11.39
C ARG A 360 -18.23 10.19 9.93
N VAL A 361 -17.75 11.39 9.64
CA VAL A 361 -17.34 11.78 8.28
C VAL A 361 -16.23 10.87 7.75
N ALA A 362 -15.23 10.57 8.57
CA ALA A 362 -14.14 9.67 8.19
C ALA A 362 -14.64 8.25 7.89
N ALA A 363 -15.60 7.75 8.65
CA ALA A 363 -16.25 6.46 8.44
C ALA A 363 -17.07 6.43 7.13
N ILE A 364 -17.80 7.50 6.81
CA ILE A 364 -18.54 7.66 5.55
C ILE A 364 -17.57 7.53 4.37
N LEU A 365 -16.52 8.34 4.36
CA LEU A 365 -15.50 8.34 3.30
C LEU A 365 -14.86 6.96 3.11
N GLY A 366 -14.45 6.33 4.20
CA GLY A 366 -13.82 5.02 4.12
C GLY A 366 -14.79 3.91 3.72
N THR A 367 -16.06 3.96 4.13
CA THR A 367 -17.08 3.00 3.73
C THR A 367 -17.35 3.10 2.23
N ILE A 368 -17.48 4.30 1.69
CA ILE A 368 -17.61 4.52 0.25
C ILE A 368 -16.37 3.97 -0.49
N GLN A 369 -15.15 4.31 -0.04
CA GLN A 369 -13.94 3.83 -0.68
C GLN A 369 -13.82 2.31 -0.63
N SER A 370 -14.35 1.62 0.38
CA SER A 370 -14.33 0.16 0.46
C SER A 370 -15.08 -0.51 -0.71
N SER A 371 -15.95 0.23 -1.41
CA SER A 371 -16.66 -0.21 -2.61
C SER A 371 -15.83 -0.09 -3.91
N PHE A 372 -14.66 0.53 -3.86
CA PHE A 372 -13.77 0.67 -5.01
C PHE A 372 -13.00 -0.63 -5.27
N THR A 373 -13.62 -1.59 -5.93
CA THR A 373 -13.08 -2.95 -6.12
C THR A 373 -12.93 -3.36 -7.58
N ASP A 374 -12.84 -2.39 -8.51
CA ASP A 374 -12.50 -2.68 -9.91
C ASP A 374 -10.98 -2.75 -10.09
N PHE A 375 -10.44 -3.96 -9.94
CA PHE A 375 -9.01 -4.26 -10.02
C PHE A 375 -8.66 -5.00 -11.31
N LYS A 376 -8.90 -4.39 -12.46
CA LYS A 376 -8.91 -5.02 -13.80
C LYS A 376 -7.70 -5.89 -14.16
N TYR A 377 -6.50 -5.54 -13.70
CA TYR A 377 -5.29 -6.29 -14.01
C TYR A 377 -5.03 -7.46 -13.06
N LEU A 378 -5.42 -7.32 -11.82
CA LEU A 378 -5.11 -8.25 -10.74
C LEU A 378 -5.96 -9.52 -10.83
N ARG A 379 -5.50 -10.61 -10.20
CA ARG A 379 -6.28 -11.83 -10.03
C ARG A 379 -7.60 -11.54 -9.32
N LYS A 380 -8.65 -12.29 -9.65
CA LYS A 380 -10.00 -12.11 -9.08
C LYS A 380 -10.02 -12.15 -7.54
N ILE A 381 -9.14 -12.93 -6.94
CA ILE A 381 -9.02 -13.07 -5.48
C ILE A 381 -8.85 -11.73 -4.75
N TRP A 382 -8.17 -10.75 -5.35
CA TRP A 382 -8.06 -9.40 -4.79
C TRP A 382 -9.42 -8.72 -4.59
N LYS A 383 -10.28 -8.84 -5.60
CA LYS A 383 -11.64 -8.31 -5.55
C LYS A 383 -12.49 -9.07 -4.53
N ASP A 384 -12.42 -10.40 -4.56
CA ASP A 384 -13.21 -11.25 -3.68
C ASP A 384 -12.88 -10.99 -2.21
N THR A 385 -11.59 -10.95 -1.85
CA THR A 385 -11.12 -10.68 -0.48
C THR A 385 -11.51 -9.27 -0.01
N CYS A 386 -11.35 -8.26 -0.87
CA CYS A 386 -11.73 -6.89 -0.51
C CYS A 386 -13.26 -6.74 -0.37
N ASN A 387 -14.04 -7.41 -1.21
CA ASN A 387 -15.51 -7.39 -1.12
C ASN A 387 -16.02 -8.09 0.14
N GLU A 388 -15.38 -9.17 0.55
CA GLU A 388 -15.75 -9.92 1.74
C GLU A 388 -15.56 -9.13 3.01
N GLU A 389 -14.37 -8.56 3.23
CA GLU A 389 -14.01 -7.88 4.47
C GLU A 389 -14.29 -6.37 4.50
N ARG A 390 -14.33 -5.70 3.35
CA ARG A 390 -14.59 -4.25 3.25
C ARG A 390 -13.79 -3.41 4.24
N LEU A 391 -12.50 -3.66 4.39
CA LEU A 391 -11.67 -3.02 5.41
C LEU A 391 -11.80 -1.51 5.40
N LEU A 392 -11.86 -0.95 6.59
CA LEU A 392 -11.78 0.46 6.90
C LEU A 392 -10.80 0.64 8.07
N GLY A 393 -10.04 1.73 8.05
CA GLY A 393 -9.16 2.13 9.14
C GLY A 393 -9.28 3.63 9.37
N VAL A 394 -10.24 4.05 10.19
CA VAL A 394 -10.28 5.41 10.72
C VAL A 394 -9.15 5.55 11.75
N SER A 395 -8.29 6.52 11.53
CA SER A 395 -7.12 6.83 12.35
C SER A 395 -7.24 8.25 12.91
N LEU A 396 -6.54 8.53 14.02
CA LEU A 396 -6.40 9.86 14.58
C LEU A 396 -4.98 10.37 14.34
N THR A 397 -4.84 11.66 14.02
CA THR A 397 -3.55 12.38 14.05
C THR A 397 -3.69 13.61 14.94
N GLY A 398 -2.57 14.10 15.49
CA GLY A 398 -2.63 15.15 16.50
C GLY A 398 -3.07 14.63 17.87
N ILE A 399 -2.86 13.34 18.16
CA ILE A 399 -3.26 12.73 19.44
C ILE A 399 -2.63 13.49 20.62
N CYS A 400 -1.35 13.85 20.52
CA CYS A 400 -0.66 14.61 21.57
C CYS A 400 -1.05 16.09 21.64
N ASP A 401 -1.79 16.61 20.66
CA ASP A 401 -2.30 17.98 20.69
C ASP A 401 -3.49 18.13 21.66
N ASN A 402 -4.19 17.01 22.00
CA ASN A 402 -5.31 17.03 22.96
C ASN A 402 -5.51 15.67 23.66
N LEU A 403 -4.58 15.30 24.54
CA LEU A 403 -4.67 14.04 25.29
C LEU A 403 -5.85 14.02 26.30
N SER A 404 -6.29 15.18 26.77
CA SER A 404 -7.33 15.27 27.80
C SER A 404 -8.69 14.76 27.33
N VAL A 405 -9.00 14.87 26.04
CA VAL A 405 -10.25 14.38 25.45
C VAL A 405 -10.15 12.91 25.03
N LEU A 406 -8.96 12.36 24.86
CA LEU A 406 -8.73 11.01 24.34
C LEU A 406 -8.59 9.97 25.47
N THR A 407 -9.55 9.95 26.40
CA THR A 407 -9.65 8.91 27.46
C THR A 407 -10.06 7.57 26.85
N ASP A 408 -9.84 6.47 27.56
CA ASP A 408 -10.25 5.12 27.12
C ASP A 408 -11.76 5.04 26.83
N GLU A 409 -12.58 5.73 27.65
CA GLU A 409 -14.03 5.80 27.49
C GLU A 409 -14.39 6.55 26.19
N ASN A 410 -13.79 7.71 25.97
CA ASN A 410 -14.03 8.50 24.77
C ASN A 410 -13.53 7.79 23.50
N LEU A 411 -12.36 7.16 23.53
CA LEU A 411 -11.85 6.36 22.41
C LEU A 411 -12.79 5.18 22.10
N THR A 412 -13.35 4.55 23.14
CA THR A 412 -14.36 3.49 22.97
C THR A 412 -15.64 4.04 22.34
N ALA A 413 -16.12 5.20 22.78
CA ALA A 413 -17.30 5.86 22.22
C ALA A 413 -17.06 6.24 20.73
N LEU A 414 -15.90 6.80 20.40
CA LEU A 414 -15.52 7.14 19.02
C LEU A 414 -15.46 5.90 18.13
N LYS A 415 -14.91 4.78 18.64
CA LYS A 415 -14.89 3.52 17.91
C LYS A 415 -16.29 3.00 17.61
N HIS A 416 -17.21 3.09 18.59
CA HIS A 416 -18.62 2.70 18.38
C HIS A 416 -19.30 3.59 17.34
N GLU A 417 -19.04 4.90 17.35
CA GLU A 417 -19.55 5.82 16.33
C GLU A 417 -19.09 5.41 14.92
N VAL A 418 -17.80 5.05 14.77
CA VAL A 418 -17.26 4.57 13.49
C VAL A 418 -17.94 3.28 13.05
N ILE A 419 -18.16 2.32 13.97
CA ILE A 419 -18.82 1.05 13.65
C ILE A 419 -20.26 1.29 13.20
N ASN A 420 -21.03 2.08 13.96
CA ASN A 420 -22.42 2.37 13.66
C ASN A 420 -22.58 3.09 12.32
N THR A 421 -21.75 4.09 12.05
CA THR A 421 -21.73 4.80 10.77
C THR A 421 -21.38 3.88 9.62
N ASN A 422 -20.39 2.98 9.81
CA ASN A 422 -20.01 2.03 8.78
C ASN A 422 -21.16 1.05 8.46
N VAL A 423 -21.86 0.53 9.48
CA VAL A 423 -23.02 -0.36 9.28
C VAL A 423 -24.13 0.38 8.54
N GLU A 424 -24.48 1.59 8.97
CA GLU A 424 -25.49 2.43 8.35
C GLU A 424 -25.20 2.68 6.85
N TRP A 425 -23.98 3.10 6.55
CA TRP A 425 -23.60 3.41 5.16
C TRP A 425 -23.37 2.18 4.30
N ALA A 426 -22.91 1.08 4.88
CA ALA A 426 -22.80 -0.19 4.17
C ALA A 426 -24.19 -0.70 3.74
N ASP A 427 -25.20 -0.59 4.62
CA ASP A 427 -26.60 -0.93 4.30
C ASP A 427 -27.13 -0.06 3.14
N ARG A 428 -26.96 1.25 3.24
CA ARG A 428 -27.36 2.20 2.17
C ARG A 428 -26.70 1.91 0.82
N LEU A 429 -25.45 1.42 0.83
CA LEU A 429 -24.69 1.09 -0.36
C LEU A 429 -24.94 -0.36 -0.85
N GLY A 430 -25.65 -1.18 -0.10
CA GLY A 430 -25.89 -2.59 -0.41
C GLY A 430 -24.60 -3.43 -0.40
N ILE A 431 -23.65 -3.13 0.52
CA ILE A 431 -22.40 -3.86 0.68
C ILE A 431 -22.26 -4.41 2.11
N ASN A 432 -21.34 -5.38 2.30
CA ASN A 432 -21.05 -5.88 3.64
C ASN A 432 -20.47 -4.75 4.54
N PRO A 433 -20.85 -4.70 5.82
CA PRO A 433 -20.14 -3.84 6.78
C PRO A 433 -18.69 -4.32 6.96
N SER A 434 -17.81 -3.36 7.27
CA SER A 434 -16.39 -3.63 7.45
C SER A 434 -16.12 -4.49 8.69
N VAL A 435 -15.31 -5.52 8.55
CA VAL A 435 -14.92 -6.40 9.67
C VAL A 435 -13.94 -5.72 10.63
N ALA A 436 -13.17 -4.72 10.15
CA ALA A 436 -12.31 -3.86 10.93
C ALA A 436 -12.51 -2.41 10.47
N THR A 437 -12.58 -1.45 11.41
CA THR A 437 -13.02 -0.08 11.14
C THR A 437 -12.07 0.99 11.63
N THR A 438 -11.16 0.68 12.56
CA THR A 438 -10.23 1.64 13.16
C THR A 438 -8.80 1.11 13.13
N CYS A 439 -7.83 2.03 13.12
CA CYS A 439 -6.40 1.69 13.21
C CYS A 439 -5.63 2.81 13.90
N VAL A 440 -4.39 2.54 14.27
CA VAL A 440 -3.41 3.55 14.68
C VAL A 440 -2.37 3.66 13.56
N LYS A 441 -2.44 4.73 12.79
CA LYS A 441 -1.57 4.96 11.64
C LYS A 441 -0.48 5.97 11.99
N PRO A 442 0.77 5.74 11.58
CA PRO A 442 1.76 6.81 11.54
C PRO A 442 1.35 7.81 10.44
N SER A 443 1.11 9.06 10.83
CA SER A 443 0.63 10.10 9.92
C SER A 443 1.76 10.62 9.08
N GLY A 444 2.25 10.50 8.12
CA GLY A 444 3.40 11.07 7.39
C GLY A 444 3.10 12.49 6.89
N THR A 445 2.96 12.63 5.56
CA THR A 445 2.74 13.94 4.92
C THR A 445 1.40 14.59 5.30
N VAL A 446 0.41 13.80 5.75
CA VAL A 446 -0.90 14.34 6.18
C VAL A 446 -0.73 15.29 7.37
N SER A 447 -0.01 14.88 8.42
CA SER A 447 0.23 15.74 9.59
C SER A 447 0.92 17.06 9.23
N GLN A 448 1.81 17.05 8.23
CA GLN A 448 2.44 18.26 7.70
C GLN A 448 1.43 19.15 6.96
N LEU A 449 0.56 18.55 6.16
CA LEU A 449 -0.48 19.26 5.42
C LEU A 449 -1.49 19.96 6.32
N VAL A 450 -1.87 19.30 7.41
CA VAL A 450 -2.91 19.78 8.33
C VAL A 450 -2.35 20.50 9.56
N ASN A 451 -1.03 20.68 9.65
CA ASN A 451 -0.33 21.26 10.80
C ASN A 451 -0.77 20.64 12.13
N SER A 452 -0.46 19.37 12.32
CA SER A 452 -0.74 18.63 13.57
C SER A 452 0.46 17.82 14.01
N ALA A 453 0.47 17.36 15.26
CA ALA A 453 1.36 16.29 15.68
C ALA A 453 1.12 15.04 14.83
N SER A 454 2.17 14.27 14.53
CA SER A 454 2.10 13.12 13.62
C SER A 454 1.64 11.86 14.34
N GLY A 455 0.38 11.43 14.11
CA GLY A 455 -0.19 10.26 14.72
C GLY A 455 -0.16 10.38 16.26
N LEU A 456 0.56 9.46 16.91
CA LEU A 456 0.76 9.41 18.37
C LEU A 456 2.04 10.13 18.87
N HIS A 457 2.83 10.72 17.97
CA HIS A 457 4.05 11.45 18.34
C HIS A 457 3.74 12.86 18.81
N THR A 458 4.61 13.41 19.60
CA THR A 458 4.61 14.85 19.94
C THR A 458 5.10 15.69 18.75
N ARG A 459 4.85 17.01 18.81
CA ARG A 459 5.42 17.97 17.84
C ARG A 459 6.92 18.08 18.01
#